data_4999a991ced18d89083fba1cb4e12c87
#
_entry.id   4999a991ced18d89083fba1cb4e12c87
#
_cell.length_a   1.000
_cell.length_b   1.000
_cell.length_c   1.000
_cell.angle_alpha   90.00
_cell.angle_beta   90.00
_cell.angle_gamma   90.00
#
_symmetry.space_group_name_H-M   'P 1'
#
loop_
_entity.id
_entity.type
_entity.pdbx_description
1 polymer ?
#
loop_
_entity_poly.entity_id
_entity_poly.type
_entity_poly.pdbx_seq_one_letter_code
_entity_poly.pdbx_strand_id
1 'polypeptide(L)'
;NNSNAPAKEFVEDKDLFVFPKNREPYTYNTSTYMGMILGRTRENPKEIQNFIEKYIDTISFPDLSRQNSYFFIIPPKFSGIIRMLQVKFIELFGRRIARDVETSEYMKHAVTVVPSDELFISFGEENTTWGEPDKRFHIPLPENAGYASMMAIGYYIIAQTQKQYPPYFKDNIALYTEKASKIFESEISPIVE
;
A
#
# COMPACT_ATOMS: atom_id res chain seq x y z
N ASN A 1 12.87 9.25 -13.78
CA ASN A 1 13.56 10.44 -13.32
C ASN A 1 15.09 10.31 -13.30
N ASN A 2 15.58 9.22 -13.74
CA ASN A 2 16.99 9.09 -14.11
C ASN A 2 17.10 9.26 -15.62
N SER A 3 17.64 10.40 -16.07
CA SER A 3 17.85 10.68 -17.49
C SER A 3 18.85 9.70 -18.16
N ASN A 4 19.58 8.95 -17.34
CA ASN A 4 20.57 7.96 -17.77
C ASN A 4 20.10 6.51 -17.53
N ALA A 5 18.81 6.29 -17.25
CA ALA A 5 18.29 4.95 -17.08
C ALA A 5 18.47 4.12 -18.37
N PRO A 6 18.88 2.83 -18.28
CA PRO A 6 19.05 1.98 -19.46
C PRO A 6 17.80 1.89 -20.35
N ALA A 7 16.61 2.00 -19.76
CA ALA A 7 15.35 2.03 -20.50
C ALA A 7 15.26 3.17 -21.52
N LYS A 8 16.05 4.23 -21.39
CA LYS A 8 16.07 5.35 -22.34
C LYS A 8 16.50 4.90 -23.74
N GLU A 9 17.36 3.91 -23.86
CA GLU A 9 17.86 3.38 -25.14
C GLU A 9 16.75 2.73 -25.98
N PHE A 10 15.62 2.38 -25.34
CA PHE A 10 14.48 1.71 -25.98
C PHE A 10 13.29 2.62 -26.22
N VAL A 11 13.43 3.94 -25.98
CA VAL A 11 12.32 4.92 -26.07
C VAL A 11 12.75 6.05 -26.97
N GLU A 12 11.88 6.47 -27.90
CA GLU A 12 12.12 7.66 -28.72
C GLU A 12 12.00 8.93 -27.85
N ASP A 13 12.78 9.98 -28.13
CA ASP A 13 12.80 11.21 -27.33
C ASP A 13 11.42 11.84 -27.16
N LYS A 14 10.52 11.71 -28.16
CA LYS A 14 9.14 12.21 -28.09
C LYS A 14 8.28 11.48 -27.04
N ASP A 15 8.65 10.25 -26.69
CA ASP A 15 7.93 9.39 -25.73
C ASP A 15 8.65 9.34 -24.38
N LEU A 16 9.76 10.06 -24.25
CA LEU A 16 10.55 10.12 -23.03
C LEU A 16 10.08 11.26 -22.12
N PHE A 17 9.47 10.90 -20.98
CA PHE A 17 9.10 11.84 -19.94
C PHE A 17 9.99 11.66 -18.71
N VAL A 18 10.80 12.66 -18.41
CA VAL A 18 11.66 12.69 -17.23
C VAL A 18 10.99 13.52 -16.14
N PHE A 19 10.53 12.85 -15.09
CA PHE A 19 9.93 13.51 -13.94
C PHE A 19 10.99 14.02 -12.96
N PRO A 20 10.72 15.11 -12.22
CA PRO A 20 11.60 15.55 -11.14
C PRO A 20 11.78 14.44 -10.10
N LYS A 21 12.96 14.36 -9.50
CA LYS A 21 13.22 13.41 -8.42
C LYS A 21 12.34 13.75 -7.21
N ASN A 22 11.64 12.76 -6.68
CA ASN A 22 10.86 12.92 -5.46
C ASN A 22 11.80 13.11 -4.26
N ARG A 23 11.34 13.87 -3.27
CA ARG A 23 12.07 14.06 -2.01
C ARG A 23 12.17 12.78 -1.19
N GLU A 24 11.17 11.92 -1.35
CA GLU A 24 11.07 10.65 -0.65
C GLU A 24 11.19 9.51 -1.67
N PRO A 25 12.34 8.83 -1.74
CA PRO A 25 12.59 7.81 -2.76
C PRO A 25 11.69 6.58 -2.63
N TYR A 26 11.17 6.27 -1.44
CA TYR A 26 10.25 5.14 -1.24
C TYR A 26 8.88 5.34 -1.87
N THR A 27 8.46 6.58 -2.12
CA THR A 27 7.19 6.90 -2.77
C THR A 27 7.29 6.90 -4.30
N TYR A 28 8.47 6.72 -4.83
CA TYR A 28 8.82 6.91 -6.22
C TYR A 28 7.99 6.11 -7.19
N ASN A 29 8.01 4.79 -7.02
CA ASN A 29 7.21 3.89 -7.83
C ASN A 29 5.71 4.13 -7.61
N THR A 30 5.31 4.40 -6.37
CA THR A 30 3.92 4.70 -6.01
C THR A 30 3.39 5.89 -6.81
N SER A 31 4.16 6.97 -6.92
CA SER A 31 3.75 8.15 -7.71
C SER A 31 3.57 7.83 -9.18
N THR A 32 4.41 6.95 -9.74
CA THR A 32 4.33 6.57 -11.15
C THR A 32 3.05 5.82 -11.45
N TYR A 33 2.75 4.72 -10.75
CA TYR A 33 1.50 4.00 -11.06
C TYR A 33 0.26 4.74 -10.56
N MET A 34 0.35 5.56 -9.53
CA MET A 34 -0.76 6.42 -9.15
C MET A 34 -1.10 7.40 -10.28
N GLY A 35 -0.09 7.99 -10.94
CA GLY A 35 -0.30 8.82 -12.12
C GLY A 35 -0.95 8.06 -13.27
N MET A 36 -0.54 6.82 -13.53
CA MET A 36 -1.16 5.97 -14.57
C MET A 36 -2.61 5.62 -14.23
N ILE A 37 -2.90 5.27 -12.98
CA ILE A 37 -4.26 4.96 -12.52
C ILE A 37 -5.15 6.19 -12.61
N LEU A 38 -4.70 7.35 -12.12
CA LEU A 38 -5.43 8.62 -12.22
C LEU A 38 -5.73 9.00 -13.68
N GLY A 39 -4.74 8.84 -14.57
CA GLY A 39 -4.94 9.06 -15.99
C GLY A 39 -6.01 8.15 -16.61
N ARG A 40 -6.12 6.92 -16.14
CA ARG A 40 -7.12 5.95 -16.61
C ARG A 40 -8.50 6.16 -16.00
N THR A 41 -8.56 6.38 -14.68
CA THR A 41 -9.84 6.52 -13.96
C THR A 41 -10.42 7.91 -14.06
N ARG A 42 -9.58 8.92 -14.33
CA ARG A 42 -9.93 10.33 -14.32
C ARG A 42 -10.47 10.83 -12.97
N GLU A 43 -10.17 10.13 -11.89
CA GLU A 43 -10.45 10.60 -10.54
C GLU A 43 -9.64 11.85 -10.24
N ASN A 44 -10.21 12.77 -9.48
CA ASN A 44 -9.55 14.02 -9.12
C ASN A 44 -8.67 13.81 -7.87
N PRO A 45 -7.33 13.93 -7.98
CA PRO A 45 -6.44 13.71 -6.83
C PRO A 45 -6.70 14.68 -5.67
N LYS A 46 -7.19 15.90 -5.96
CA LYS A 46 -7.52 16.86 -4.91
C LYS A 46 -8.76 16.45 -4.10
N GLU A 47 -9.74 15.86 -4.77
CA GLU A 47 -10.93 15.32 -4.08
C GLU A 47 -10.54 14.11 -3.21
N ILE A 48 -9.66 13.24 -3.68
CA ILE A 48 -9.13 12.12 -2.89
C ILE A 48 -8.39 12.64 -1.65
N GLN A 49 -7.52 13.64 -1.82
CA GLN A 49 -6.81 14.28 -0.71
C GLN A 49 -7.79 14.89 0.29
N ASN A 50 -8.74 15.68 -0.16
CA ASN A 50 -9.75 16.31 0.70
C ASN A 50 -10.58 15.27 1.46
N PHE A 51 -10.88 14.14 0.82
CA PHE A 51 -11.59 13.04 1.49
C PHE A 51 -10.76 12.43 2.62
N ILE A 52 -9.47 12.17 2.37
CA ILE A 52 -8.55 11.66 3.40
C ILE A 52 -8.50 12.64 4.59
N GLU A 53 -8.22 13.92 4.32
CA GLU A 53 -8.11 14.96 5.35
C GLU A 53 -9.40 15.13 6.17
N LYS A 54 -10.56 15.04 5.52
CA LYS A 54 -11.85 15.28 6.17
C LYS A 54 -12.42 14.06 6.90
N TYR A 55 -12.22 12.87 6.36
CA TYR A 55 -12.90 11.66 6.85
C TYR A 55 -11.96 10.61 7.42
N ILE A 56 -10.75 10.46 6.87
CA ILE A 56 -9.82 9.42 7.34
C ILE A 56 -8.97 9.95 8.51
N ASP A 57 -8.45 11.16 8.41
CA ASP A 57 -7.63 11.77 9.46
C ASP A 57 -8.39 12.05 10.76
N THR A 58 -9.72 12.08 10.68
CA THR A 58 -10.59 12.27 11.86
C THR A 58 -10.97 10.99 12.58
N ILE A 59 -10.64 9.82 12.00
CA ILE A 59 -10.93 8.52 12.63
C ILE A 59 -9.90 8.26 13.74
N SER A 60 -10.39 7.79 14.90
CA SER A 60 -9.50 7.29 15.94
C SER A 60 -8.96 5.92 15.53
N PHE A 61 -7.69 5.86 15.18
CA PHE A 61 -7.03 4.61 14.84
C PHE A 61 -6.79 3.76 16.09
N PRO A 62 -6.98 2.43 16.00
CA PRO A 62 -6.56 1.53 17.06
C PRO A 62 -5.02 1.56 17.21
N ASP A 63 -4.51 1.02 18.31
CA ASP A 63 -3.07 0.83 18.47
C ASP A 63 -2.56 -0.22 17.48
N LEU A 64 -2.08 0.26 16.34
CA LEU A 64 -1.57 -0.59 15.26
C LEU A 64 -0.25 -1.27 15.65
N SER A 65 0.54 -0.68 16.57
CA SER A 65 1.85 -1.23 16.97
C SER A 65 1.75 -2.56 17.72
N ARG A 66 0.59 -2.87 18.26
CA ARG A 66 0.32 -4.12 18.99
C ARG A 66 -0.17 -5.26 18.10
N GLN A 67 -0.45 -4.98 16.83
CA GLN A 67 -0.95 -5.98 15.91
C GLN A 67 0.22 -6.66 15.19
N ASN A 68 0.22 -7.98 15.16
CA ASN A 68 1.20 -8.77 14.42
C ASN A 68 0.67 -9.27 13.07
N SER A 69 -0.62 -9.14 12.86
CA SER A 69 -1.28 -9.56 11.62
C SER A 69 -2.45 -8.66 11.27
N TYR A 70 -2.61 -8.45 9.96
CA TYR A 70 -3.63 -7.60 9.37
C TYR A 70 -4.35 -8.33 8.25
N PHE A 71 -5.64 -8.17 8.19
CA PHE A 71 -6.45 -8.61 7.08
C PHE A 71 -7.21 -7.42 6.48
N PHE A 72 -6.91 -7.07 5.23
CA PHE A 72 -7.63 -6.02 4.52
C PHE A 72 -8.79 -6.62 3.73
N ILE A 73 -9.99 -6.12 3.99
CA ILE A 73 -11.20 -6.50 3.27
C ILE A 73 -11.57 -5.36 2.34
N ILE A 74 -11.51 -5.58 1.05
CA ILE A 74 -11.82 -4.58 0.03
C ILE A 74 -13.07 -4.94 -0.77
N PRO A 75 -13.80 -3.96 -1.32
CA PRO A 75 -14.94 -4.25 -2.20
C PRO A 75 -14.50 -5.05 -3.43
N PRO A 76 -15.32 -6.01 -3.91
CA PRO A 76 -14.96 -6.91 -5.02
C PRO A 76 -14.51 -6.21 -6.30
N LYS A 77 -15.08 -5.03 -6.59
CA LYS A 77 -14.71 -4.22 -7.76
C LYS A 77 -13.23 -3.79 -7.78
N PHE A 78 -12.53 -3.86 -6.63
CA PHE A 78 -11.12 -3.50 -6.49
C PHE A 78 -10.17 -4.69 -6.43
N SER A 79 -10.62 -5.90 -6.75
CA SER A 79 -9.77 -7.12 -6.71
C SER A 79 -8.43 -6.96 -7.46
N GLY A 80 -8.39 -6.15 -8.51
CA GLY A 80 -7.17 -5.91 -9.29
C GLY A 80 -6.00 -5.25 -8.54
N ILE A 81 -6.23 -4.64 -7.36
CA ILE A 81 -5.15 -4.02 -6.58
C ILE A 81 -4.69 -4.84 -5.37
N ILE A 82 -5.26 -6.01 -5.14
CA ILE A 82 -4.89 -6.88 -4.01
C ILE A 82 -3.38 -7.05 -3.94
N ARG A 83 -2.77 -7.45 -5.04
CA ARG A 83 -1.33 -7.67 -5.09
C ARG A 83 -0.50 -6.42 -4.80
N MET A 84 -0.96 -5.25 -5.23
CA MET A 84 -0.26 -3.98 -4.98
C MET A 84 -0.26 -3.64 -3.48
N LEU A 85 -1.39 -3.84 -2.79
CA LEU A 85 -1.48 -3.64 -1.34
C LEU A 85 -0.61 -4.63 -0.58
N GLN A 86 -0.65 -5.92 -0.94
CA GLN A 86 0.22 -6.94 -0.34
C GLN A 86 1.70 -6.61 -0.52
N VAL A 87 2.12 -6.21 -1.72
CA VAL A 87 3.51 -5.83 -2.00
C VAL A 87 3.93 -4.63 -1.18
N LYS A 88 3.06 -3.63 -1.01
CA LYS A 88 3.40 -2.46 -0.19
C LYS A 88 3.68 -2.84 1.26
N PHE A 89 2.92 -3.76 1.84
CA PHE A 89 3.24 -4.31 3.16
C PHE A 89 4.60 -5.04 3.16
N ILE A 90 4.88 -5.85 2.12
CA ILE A 90 6.15 -6.59 2.02
C ILE A 90 7.33 -5.61 1.95
N GLU A 91 7.21 -4.55 1.16
CA GLU A 91 8.26 -3.55 0.99
C GLU A 91 8.59 -2.82 2.30
N LEU A 92 7.57 -2.51 3.11
CA LEU A 92 7.74 -1.74 4.33
C LEU A 92 8.10 -2.58 5.56
N PHE A 93 7.54 -3.78 5.68
CA PHE A 93 7.63 -4.59 6.88
C PHE A 93 8.32 -5.94 6.68
N GLY A 94 8.61 -6.32 5.45
CA GLY A 94 9.13 -7.66 5.13
C GLY A 94 8.16 -8.74 5.58
N ARG A 95 8.68 -9.78 6.26
CA ARG A 95 7.87 -10.85 6.85
C ARG A 95 7.57 -10.65 8.34
N ARG A 96 7.91 -9.50 8.87
CA ARG A 96 7.73 -9.18 10.28
C ARG A 96 6.26 -9.08 10.68
N ILE A 97 5.40 -8.66 9.76
CA ILE A 97 3.97 -8.54 9.97
C ILE A 97 3.28 -9.48 8.99
N ALA A 98 2.43 -10.35 9.52
CA ALA A 98 1.54 -11.14 8.69
C ALA A 98 0.46 -10.23 8.11
N ARG A 99 0.14 -10.43 6.84
CA ARG A 99 -0.87 -9.62 6.12
C ARG A 99 -1.54 -10.44 5.05
N ASP A 100 -2.81 -10.15 4.89
CA ASP A 100 -3.57 -10.61 3.75
C ASP A 100 -4.50 -9.52 3.25
N VAL A 101 -4.92 -9.62 2.02
CA VAL A 101 -5.83 -8.69 1.36
C VAL A 101 -6.76 -9.50 0.49
N GLU A 102 -8.05 -9.44 0.77
CA GLU A 102 -9.07 -10.15 -0.01
C GLU A 102 -10.33 -9.33 -0.19
N THR A 103 -11.15 -9.73 -1.13
CA THR A 103 -12.44 -9.10 -1.33
C THR A 103 -13.47 -9.56 -0.30
N SER A 104 -14.44 -8.71 0.01
CA SER A 104 -15.55 -9.06 0.92
C SER A 104 -16.33 -10.28 0.44
N GLU A 105 -16.34 -10.57 -0.86
CA GLU A 105 -17.01 -11.74 -1.42
C GLU A 105 -16.19 -13.01 -1.19
N TYR A 106 -14.86 -12.96 -1.36
CA TYR A 106 -13.98 -14.11 -1.09
C TYR A 106 -14.01 -14.51 0.39
N MET A 107 -14.12 -13.53 1.28
CA MET A 107 -14.25 -13.77 2.73
C MET A 107 -15.40 -14.72 3.08
N LYS A 108 -16.51 -14.69 2.34
CA LYS A 108 -17.65 -15.57 2.55
C LYS A 108 -17.32 -17.06 2.36
N HIS A 109 -16.27 -17.36 1.64
CA HIS A 109 -15.88 -18.73 1.34
C HIS A 109 -14.78 -19.28 2.25
N ALA A 110 -13.86 -18.44 2.72
CA ALA A 110 -12.61 -18.91 3.28
C ALA A 110 -12.38 -18.62 4.77
N VAL A 111 -13.02 -17.64 5.36
CA VAL A 111 -12.57 -17.02 6.62
C VAL A 111 -13.52 -17.21 7.79
N THR A 112 -14.71 -17.76 7.57
CA THR A 112 -15.76 -17.78 8.60
C THR A 112 -15.66 -18.91 9.61
N VAL A 113 -14.73 -19.86 9.43
CA VAL A 113 -14.75 -21.11 10.18
C VAL A 113 -13.67 -21.20 11.26
N VAL A 114 -12.59 -20.45 11.11
CA VAL A 114 -11.46 -20.47 12.05
C VAL A 114 -11.32 -19.09 12.70
N PRO A 115 -11.37 -19.01 14.03
CA PRO A 115 -11.06 -17.78 14.74
C PRO A 115 -9.64 -17.30 14.43
N SER A 116 -9.49 -16.00 14.21
CA SER A 116 -8.22 -15.36 13.92
C SER A 116 -8.03 -14.15 14.83
N ASP A 117 -6.80 -13.91 15.25
CA ASP A 117 -6.42 -12.77 16.09
C ASP A 117 -5.94 -11.55 15.25
N GLU A 118 -6.24 -11.56 13.97
CA GLU A 118 -5.89 -10.49 13.04
C GLU A 118 -6.72 -9.23 13.28
N LEU A 119 -6.15 -8.09 13.01
CA LEU A 119 -6.91 -6.86 12.86
C LEU A 119 -7.53 -6.81 11.47
N PHE A 120 -8.85 -6.90 11.40
CA PHE A 120 -9.63 -6.81 10.16
C PHE A 120 -9.90 -5.35 9.82
N ILE A 121 -9.34 -4.87 8.73
CA ILE A 121 -9.56 -3.50 8.24
C ILE A 121 -10.41 -3.57 6.98
N SER A 122 -11.67 -3.15 7.08
CA SER A 122 -12.61 -3.13 5.95
C SER A 122 -12.67 -1.75 5.29
N PHE A 123 -12.74 -1.73 3.97
CA PHE A 123 -12.79 -0.50 3.18
C PHE A 123 -14.15 -0.34 2.49
N GLY A 124 -14.82 0.78 2.72
CA GLY A 124 -16.12 1.13 2.13
C GLY A 124 -17.27 0.31 2.69
N GLU A 125 -17.23 -1.00 2.58
CA GLU A 125 -18.19 -1.92 3.18
C GLU A 125 -17.76 -2.23 4.62
N GLU A 126 -18.69 -2.07 5.58
CA GLU A 126 -18.40 -2.35 6.99
C GLU A 126 -18.34 -3.87 7.23
N ASN A 127 -17.29 -4.34 7.88
CA ASN A 127 -17.19 -5.71 8.35
C ASN A 127 -17.94 -5.89 9.67
N THR A 128 -19.09 -6.55 9.63
CA THR A 128 -19.90 -6.87 10.81
C THR A 128 -19.79 -8.34 11.23
N THR A 129 -19.03 -9.16 10.49
CA THR A 129 -19.07 -10.63 10.60
C THR A 129 -17.74 -11.25 11.01
N TRP A 130 -16.64 -10.90 10.33
CA TRP A 130 -15.35 -11.59 10.49
C TRP A 130 -14.49 -10.97 11.59
N GLY A 131 -13.88 -11.85 12.38
CA GLY A 131 -13.08 -11.46 13.55
C GLY A 131 -13.91 -11.00 14.73
N GLU A 132 -13.28 -10.86 15.89
CA GLU A 132 -13.92 -10.33 17.08
C GLU A 132 -14.30 -8.84 16.89
N PRO A 133 -15.36 -8.34 17.50
CA PRO A 133 -15.82 -6.95 17.29
C PRO A 133 -14.77 -5.89 17.57
N ASP A 134 -13.91 -6.09 18.56
CA ASP A 134 -12.81 -5.20 18.93
C ASP A 134 -11.60 -5.29 18.01
N LYS A 135 -11.59 -6.29 17.13
CA LYS A 135 -10.59 -6.50 16.06
C LYS A 135 -11.10 -6.05 14.69
N ARG A 136 -12.18 -5.29 14.62
CA ARG A 136 -12.75 -4.76 13.37
C ARG A 136 -12.52 -3.27 13.29
N PHE A 137 -11.97 -2.82 12.19
CA PHE A 137 -11.73 -1.41 11.93
C PHE A 137 -12.23 -1.05 10.53
N HIS A 138 -13.11 -0.05 10.46
CA HIS A 138 -13.73 0.37 9.21
C HIS A 138 -13.10 1.66 8.68
N ILE A 139 -12.79 1.67 7.40
CA ILE A 139 -12.28 2.81 6.64
C ILE A 139 -13.29 3.18 5.56
N PRO A 140 -13.91 4.37 5.61
CA PRO A 140 -14.83 4.79 4.58
C PRO A 140 -14.12 5.02 3.24
N LEU A 141 -14.87 4.85 2.16
CA LEU A 141 -14.46 5.23 0.79
C LEU A 141 -15.41 6.30 0.25
N PRO A 142 -14.95 7.17 -0.67
CA PRO A 142 -15.88 8.02 -1.42
C PRO A 142 -16.96 7.19 -2.12
N GLU A 143 -18.19 7.71 -2.21
CA GLU A 143 -19.30 7.01 -2.86
C GLU A 143 -18.96 6.53 -4.29
N ASN A 144 -18.29 7.39 -5.05
CA ASN A 144 -17.85 7.11 -6.41
C ASN A 144 -16.37 6.69 -6.49
N ALA A 145 -15.84 6.05 -5.42
CA ALA A 145 -14.46 5.61 -5.41
C ALA A 145 -14.14 4.70 -6.60
N GLY A 146 -13.11 5.09 -7.34
CA GLY A 146 -12.44 4.27 -8.34
C GLY A 146 -11.14 3.66 -7.77
N TYR A 147 -10.35 3.10 -8.65
CA TYR A 147 -9.08 2.45 -8.27
C TYR A 147 -8.07 3.42 -7.66
N ALA A 148 -8.04 4.70 -8.10
CA ALA A 148 -7.13 5.68 -7.54
C ALA A 148 -7.48 6.02 -6.08
N SER A 149 -8.75 6.24 -5.78
CA SER A 149 -9.22 6.45 -4.41
C SER A 149 -8.91 5.26 -3.51
N MET A 150 -9.26 4.05 -3.95
CA MET A 150 -9.04 2.83 -3.17
C MET A 150 -7.54 2.62 -2.90
N MET A 151 -6.70 2.79 -3.91
CA MET A 151 -5.25 2.61 -3.76
C MET A 151 -4.63 3.68 -2.86
N ALA A 152 -5.01 4.96 -3.04
CA ALA A 152 -4.51 6.06 -2.22
C ALA A 152 -4.86 5.86 -0.74
N ILE A 153 -6.12 5.53 -0.44
CA ILE A 153 -6.59 5.30 0.92
C ILE A 153 -5.95 4.04 1.50
N GLY A 154 -5.87 2.95 0.74
CA GLY A 154 -5.20 1.72 1.17
C GLY A 154 -3.73 1.94 1.53
N TYR A 155 -2.98 2.66 0.69
CA TYR A 155 -1.59 3.01 0.97
C TYR A 155 -1.47 3.97 2.15
N TYR A 156 -2.42 4.89 2.32
CA TYR A 156 -2.46 5.78 3.47
C TYR A 156 -2.61 5.01 4.78
N ILE A 157 -3.49 4.00 4.82
CA ILE A 157 -3.68 3.14 6.01
C ILE A 157 -2.40 2.32 6.30
N ILE A 158 -1.76 1.77 5.27
CA ILE A 158 -0.46 1.09 5.43
C ILE A 158 0.60 2.06 6.00
N ALA A 159 0.60 3.31 5.55
CA ALA A 159 1.50 4.34 6.09
C ALA A 159 1.19 4.71 7.54
N GLN A 160 -0.07 4.73 7.95
CA GLN A 160 -0.43 4.91 9.37
C GLN A 160 0.09 3.75 10.23
N THR A 161 0.03 2.52 9.71
CA THR A 161 0.66 1.37 10.36
C THR A 161 2.16 1.58 10.52
N GLN A 162 2.84 2.01 9.45
CA GLN A 162 4.28 2.27 9.47
C GLN A 162 4.70 3.34 10.47
N LYS A 163 3.90 4.40 10.67
CA LYS A 163 4.19 5.43 11.67
C LYS A 163 4.29 4.89 13.09
N GLN A 164 3.60 3.81 13.40
CA GLN A 164 3.58 3.20 14.73
C GLN A 164 4.62 2.08 14.89
N TYR A 165 5.25 1.64 13.81
CA TYR A 165 6.34 0.68 13.84
C TYR A 165 7.69 1.39 13.63
N PRO A 166 8.77 0.87 14.23
CA PRO A 166 10.11 1.36 13.91
C PRO A 166 10.37 1.28 12.40
N PRO A 167 11.06 2.25 11.80
CA PRO A 167 11.36 2.29 10.37
C PRO A 167 12.44 1.25 10.00
N TYR A 168 12.12 -0.03 10.20
CA TYR A 168 13.04 -1.15 10.06
C TYR A 168 13.77 -1.16 8.73
N PHE A 169 13.04 -0.92 7.63
CA PHE A 169 13.63 -0.99 6.31
C PHE A 169 14.63 0.13 6.06
N LYS A 170 14.28 1.35 6.46
CA LYS A 170 15.14 2.53 6.32
C LYS A 170 16.45 2.38 7.10
N ASP A 171 16.37 1.86 8.32
CA ASP A 171 17.53 1.70 9.19
C ASP A 171 18.44 0.53 8.76
N ASN A 172 17.92 -0.42 8.00
CA ASN A 172 18.63 -1.65 7.64
C ASN A 172 18.92 -1.80 6.14
N ILE A 173 18.61 -0.79 5.32
CA ILE A 173 18.73 -0.91 3.87
C ILE A 173 20.17 -1.19 3.42
N ALA A 174 21.16 -0.57 4.04
CA ALA A 174 22.57 -0.78 3.72
C ALA A 174 23.02 -2.23 4.00
N LEU A 175 22.66 -2.76 5.17
CA LEU A 175 22.94 -4.15 5.51
C LEU A 175 22.20 -5.13 4.62
N TYR A 176 20.95 -4.80 4.24
CA TYR A 176 20.17 -5.61 3.32
C TYR A 176 20.82 -5.68 1.94
N THR A 177 21.20 -4.55 1.37
CA THR A 177 21.84 -4.50 0.03
C THR A 177 23.20 -5.18 0.02
N GLU A 178 24.02 -5.06 1.07
CA GLU A 178 25.26 -5.81 1.22
C GLU A 178 25.03 -7.33 1.20
N LYS A 179 24.08 -7.81 1.99
CA LYS A 179 23.75 -9.24 2.04
C LYS A 179 23.14 -9.74 0.72
N ALA A 180 22.25 -8.96 0.11
CA ALA A 180 21.64 -9.30 -1.16
C ALA A 180 22.68 -9.34 -2.29
N SER A 181 23.62 -8.40 -2.32
CA SER A 181 24.73 -8.40 -3.28
C SER A 181 25.57 -9.68 -3.21
N LYS A 182 25.85 -10.16 -1.99
CA LYS A 182 26.59 -11.42 -1.80
C LYS A 182 25.80 -12.65 -2.26
N ILE A 183 24.47 -12.68 -1.97
CA ILE A 183 23.60 -13.81 -2.33
C ILE A 183 23.40 -13.92 -3.84
N PHE A 184 23.23 -12.78 -4.49
CA PHE A 184 22.95 -12.72 -5.94
C PHE A 184 24.19 -12.55 -6.80
N GLU A 185 25.39 -12.52 -6.18
CA GLU A 185 26.69 -12.32 -6.86
C GLU A 185 26.67 -11.11 -7.82
N SER A 186 25.96 -10.06 -7.42
CA SER A 186 25.73 -8.86 -8.21
C SER A 186 25.65 -7.65 -7.30
N GLU A 187 26.23 -6.53 -7.69
CA GLU A 187 26.14 -5.31 -6.91
C GLU A 187 24.71 -4.80 -6.85
N ILE A 188 24.16 -4.77 -5.65
CA ILE A 188 22.85 -4.19 -5.35
C ILE A 188 23.08 -3.00 -4.43
N SER A 189 22.82 -1.80 -4.93
CA SER A 189 22.94 -0.58 -4.16
C SER A 189 21.56 -0.06 -3.72
N PRO A 190 21.47 0.66 -2.61
CA PRO A 190 20.24 1.35 -2.25
C PRO A 190 19.82 2.32 -3.36
N ILE A 191 18.54 2.30 -3.75
CA ILE A 191 17.98 3.29 -4.67
C ILE A 191 17.88 4.67 -4.00
N VAL A 192 18.11 4.70 -2.70
CA VAL A 192 18.02 5.88 -1.83
C VAL A 192 19.42 6.41 -1.56
N GLU A 193 19.59 7.70 -1.78
CA GLU A 193 20.75 8.48 -1.34
C GLU A 193 20.51 9.01 0.07
#